data_eeb7a7efd24cfb0d253598b6c075b961
#
_entry.id   eeb7a7efd24cfb0d253598b6c075b961
#
_cell.length_a   1.000
_cell.length_b   1.000
_cell.length_c   1.000
_cell.angle_alpha   90.00
_cell.angle_beta   90.00
_cell.angle_gamma   90.00
#
_symmetry.space_group_name_H-M   'P 1'
#
loop_
_entity.id
_entity.type
_entity.pdbx_description
1 polymer ?
#
loop_
_entity_poly.entity_id
_entity_poly.type
_entity_poly.pdbx_seq_one_letter_code
_entity_poly.pdbx_strand_id
1 'polypeptide(L)'
;MSNAPTQQAAPANQPQIAKAPSKPAVKNRDVDAPAEQLFDKLDDTGNFSLLEGPSPSDVLTVVNADLEGSFVAVTLPETVPPANAQKLPDGFAPQPGTAYSEDGWPLRIVSATDEKAMACIPSGLFTQGVDRGPPDAGPAHPMSLDTYYIDVTEVTIGEFTKFKTAMTGKDGAPAATVPLTGNPKLPVVKVNWKDAQGYAKWAKKDLPTEAEWEKAGRGPEGGAFPWGNDRVIWDKPRQLGQVDPVGSFAHDRSRYGVLDLAGNAQEWCLDWYSDKAFAEARNKDGSPAHNWTGPKKASNGERVIKGGADRWELWARGSHGMTKPSEKVGFRCVLRLTAAK
;
A
#
# COMPACT_ATOMS: atom_id res chain seq x y z
N MET A 1 -5.40 -65.63 33.60
CA MET A 1 -6.59 -65.92 32.84
C MET A 1 -7.69 -65.03 33.35
N SER A 2 -8.00 -63.96 32.67
CA SER A 2 -9.26 -63.23 32.76
C SER A 2 -9.30 -62.18 31.65
N ASN A 3 -10.18 -62.42 30.69
CA ASN A 3 -10.46 -61.55 29.54
C ASN A 3 -11.30 -60.39 30.00
N ALA A 4 -10.91 -59.18 29.64
CA ALA A 4 -11.76 -58.03 29.67
C ALA A 4 -12.16 -57.64 28.23
N PRO A 5 -13.41 -57.26 27.95
CA PRO A 5 -13.91 -56.99 26.60
C PRO A 5 -13.59 -55.56 26.13
N THR A 6 -13.25 -55.48 24.87
CA THR A 6 -12.99 -54.29 24.09
C THR A 6 -14.31 -53.53 23.85
N GLN A 7 -14.44 -52.27 24.31
CA GLN A 7 -15.55 -51.39 23.95
C GLN A 7 -15.26 -50.72 22.59
N GLN A 8 -16.14 -50.93 21.63
CA GLN A 8 -16.22 -50.23 20.36
C GLN A 8 -16.71 -48.77 20.60
N ALA A 9 -15.97 -47.77 20.10
CA ALA A 9 -16.38 -46.38 20.05
C ALA A 9 -17.38 -46.15 18.93
N ALA A 10 -18.46 -45.44 19.26
CA ALA A 10 -19.50 -44.97 18.32
C ALA A 10 -18.98 -43.88 17.38
N PRO A 11 -19.51 -43.76 16.15
CA PRO A 11 -19.05 -42.77 15.20
C PRO A 11 -19.52 -41.32 15.55
N ALA A 12 -18.63 -40.34 15.40
CA ALA A 12 -18.86 -38.96 15.63
C ALA A 12 -19.86 -38.37 14.64
N ASN A 13 -20.84 -37.61 15.17
CA ASN A 13 -21.83 -36.82 14.42
C ASN A 13 -21.15 -35.75 13.53
N GLN A 14 -21.49 -35.76 12.26
CA GLN A 14 -21.20 -34.67 11.32
C GLN A 14 -22.14 -33.48 11.60
N PRO A 15 -21.65 -32.23 11.59
CA PRO A 15 -22.53 -31.07 11.73
C PRO A 15 -23.34 -30.84 10.44
N GLN A 16 -24.65 -30.71 10.59
CA GLN A 16 -25.58 -30.32 9.53
C GLN A 16 -25.33 -28.86 9.13
N ILE A 17 -25.22 -28.61 7.82
CA ILE A 17 -25.11 -27.28 7.22
C ILE A 17 -26.50 -26.63 7.27
N ALA A 18 -26.65 -25.57 8.05
CA ALA A 18 -27.85 -24.74 8.06
C ALA A 18 -27.93 -23.90 6.78
N LYS A 19 -29.10 -23.94 6.13
CA LYS A 19 -29.41 -23.09 4.96
C LYS A 19 -29.43 -21.61 5.36
N ALA A 20 -28.75 -20.78 4.56
CA ALA A 20 -28.76 -19.33 4.68
C ALA A 20 -30.16 -18.72 4.47
N PRO A 21 -30.52 -17.66 5.19
CA PRO A 21 -31.81 -16.97 5.00
C PRO A 21 -31.79 -16.11 3.74
N SER A 22 -32.94 -16.07 3.05
CA SER A 22 -33.22 -15.29 1.85
C SER A 22 -33.12 -13.78 2.08
N LYS A 23 -32.50 -13.05 1.13
CA LYS A 23 -32.31 -11.58 1.13
C LYS A 23 -33.66 -10.82 1.17
N PRO A 24 -33.75 -9.71 1.94
CA PRO A 24 -34.86 -8.76 1.81
C PRO A 24 -34.64 -7.79 0.64
N ALA A 25 -35.77 -7.40 0.01
CA ALA A 25 -35.82 -6.48 -1.11
C ALA A 25 -35.31 -5.07 -0.78
N VAL A 26 -34.46 -4.53 -1.65
CA VAL A 26 -33.88 -3.18 -1.53
C VAL A 26 -34.91 -2.15 -1.98
N LYS A 27 -35.25 -1.21 -1.10
CA LYS A 27 -36.00 0.01 -1.42
C LYS A 27 -35.03 1.12 -1.84
N ASN A 28 -35.32 1.76 -2.97
CA ASN A 28 -34.61 2.97 -3.44
C ASN A 28 -34.56 4.05 -2.35
N ARG A 29 -33.38 4.59 -2.10
CA ARG A 29 -33.14 5.79 -1.29
C ARG A 29 -32.22 6.78 -1.97
N ASP A 30 -32.68 7.96 -1.99
CA ASP A 30 -32.17 9.33 -2.12
C ASP A 30 -30.74 9.62 -2.60
N VAL A 31 -30.68 10.61 -3.47
CA VAL A 31 -29.57 11.06 -4.31
C VAL A 31 -28.59 12.03 -3.62
N ASP A 32 -28.64 12.18 -2.28
CA ASP A 32 -27.85 13.17 -1.53
C ASP A 32 -26.87 12.55 -0.53
N ALA A 33 -26.10 11.53 -0.96
CA ALA A 33 -25.05 10.95 -0.11
C ALA A 33 -23.68 11.60 -0.40
N PRO A 34 -22.86 11.89 0.64
CA PRO A 34 -21.50 12.39 0.46
C PRO A 34 -20.62 11.43 -0.35
N ALA A 35 -19.60 11.98 -1.03
CA ALA A 35 -18.72 11.25 -1.95
C ALA A 35 -18.07 9.96 -1.38
N GLU A 36 -17.90 9.84 -0.06
CA GLU A 36 -17.41 8.63 0.60
C GLU A 36 -18.33 7.42 0.44
N GLN A 37 -19.64 7.63 0.27
CA GLN A 37 -20.60 6.53 0.09
C GLN A 37 -20.68 6.03 -1.36
N LEU A 38 -20.12 6.76 -2.33
CA LEU A 38 -20.09 6.32 -3.72
C LEU A 38 -19.09 5.16 -3.95
N PHE A 39 -18.03 5.10 -3.16
CA PHE A 39 -17.02 4.04 -3.28
C PHE A 39 -17.46 2.71 -2.67
N ASP A 40 -18.35 2.72 -1.68
CA ASP A 40 -18.88 1.49 -1.07
C ASP A 40 -19.94 0.78 -1.93
N LYS A 41 -20.38 1.41 -3.02
CA LYS A 41 -21.35 0.82 -3.96
C LYS A 41 -20.75 0.20 -5.21
N LEU A 42 -19.43 0.11 -5.28
CA LEU A 42 -18.73 -0.58 -6.35
C LEU A 42 -18.63 -2.05 -6.04
N ASP A 43 -19.72 -2.80 -6.46
CA ASP A 43 -19.88 -3.85 -6.30
C ASP A 43 -20.18 -4.95 -7.01
N ASP A 44 -20.48 -5.93 -6.92
CA ASP A 44 -20.85 -7.32 -7.33
C ASP A 44 -20.53 -7.73 -8.78
N THR A 45 -20.02 -6.88 -9.67
CA THR A 45 -19.63 -7.29 -11.03
C THR A 45 -18.24 -6.88 -11.52
N GLY A 46 -17.43 -6.24 -10.67
CA GLY A 46 -15.95 -6.23 -10.75
C GLY A 46 -15.27 -5.91 -12.08
N ASN A 47 -15.79 -5.06 -12.95
CA ASN A 47 -15.08 -4.66 -14.15
C ASN A 47 -14.87 -3.16 -14.23
N PHE A 48 -13.71 -2.68 -13.72
CA PHE A 48 -13.15 -1.41 -14.16
C PHE A 48 -12.23 -1.64 -15.36
N SER A 49 -12.68 -1.27 -16.52
CA SER A 49 -11.80 -1.06 -17.67
C SER A 49 -11.33 0.39 -17.64
N LEU A 50 -10.08 0.62 -17.22
CA LEU A 50 -9.37 1.85 -17.56
C LEU A 50 -9.09 1.79 -19.05
N LEU A 51 -9.85 2.53 -19.83
CA LEU A 51 -9.51 2.80 -21.23
C LEU A 51 -8.21 3.59 -21.27
N GLU A 52 -7.29 3.18 -22.14
CA GLU A 52 -5.99 3.83 -22.36
C GLU A 52 -6.16 5.31 -22.68
N GLY A 53 -5.56 6.11 -21.85
CA GLY A 53 -5.08 7.45 -21.99
C GLY A 53 -5.84 8.53 -22.71
N PRO A 54 -6.45 9.43 -21.98
CA PRO A 54 -6.57 10.80 -22.42
C PRO A 54 -5.43 11.67 -21.89
N SER A 55 -5.12 12.72 -22.65
CA SER A 55 -4.25 13.83 -22.33
C SER A 55 -4.61 14.47 -20.96
N PRO A 56 -3.69 15.18 -20.26
CA PRO A 56 -3.92 15.79 -18.95
C PRO A 56 -5.08 16.78 -18.85
N SER A 57 -5.78 17.05 -19.94
CA SER A 57 -6.95 17.93 -20.02
C SER A 57 -8.29 17.19 -20.05
N ASP A 58 -8.28 15.86 -20.07
CA ASP A 58 -9.53 15.11 -20.21
C ASP A 58 -10.07 14.68 -18.84
N VAL A 59 -11.32 15.03 -18.63
CA VAL A 59 -12.13 14.67 -17.46
C VAL A 59 -12.16 13.17 -17.28
N LEU A 60 -11.86 12.67 -16.10
CA LEU A 60 -11.94 11.25 -15.77
C LEU A 60 -13.39 10.79 -15.93
N THR A 61 -13.68 10.08 -17.02
CA THR A 61 -15.00 9.52 -17.29
C THR A 61 -15.10 8.15 -16.63
N VAL A 62 -15.86 8.05 -15.56
CA VAL A 62 -16.23 6.75 -15.00
C VAL A 62 -17.39 6.23 -15.86
N VAL A 63 -17.15 5.12 -16.55
CA VAL A 63 -18.17 4.46 -17.37
C VAL A 63 -18.85 3.41 -16.51
N ASN A 64 -20.10 3.62 -16.17
CA ASN A 64 -20.93 2.61 -15.54
C ASN A 64 -21.72 1.88 -16.65
N ALA A 65 -21.53 0.57 -16.78
CA ALA A 65 -22.32 -0.24 -17.69
C ALA A 65 -23.61 -0.66 -16.99
N ASP A 66 -24.76 -0.24 -17.52
CA ASP A 66 -26.03 -0.82 -17.12
C ASP A 66 -26.22 -2.22 -17.73
N LEU A 67 -27.19 -2.96 -17.24
CA LEU A 67 -27.49 -4.31 -17.72
C LEU A 67 -27.94 -4.38 -19.18
N GLU A 68 -28.12 -3.25 -19.86
CA GLU A 68 -28.51 -3.15 -21.29
C GLU A 68 -27.34 -2.72 -22.18
N GLY A 69 -26.12 -2.54 -21.60
CA GLY A 69 -24.93 -2.18 -22.38
C GLY A 69 -24.82 -0.70 -22.75
N SER A 70 -25.64 0.15 -22.18
CA SER A 70 -25.54 1.61 -22.35
C SER A 70 -24.49 2.18 -21.40
N PHE A 71 -23.58 2.96 -21.95
CA PHE A 71 -22.52 3.63 -21.16
C PHE A 71 -22.97 5.04 -20.82
N VAL A 72 -23.12 5.33 -19.54
CA VAL A 72 -23.34 6.70 -19.06
C VAL A 72 -22.01 7.26 -18.58
N ALA A 73 -21.49 8.25 -19.28
CA ALA A 73 -20.32 9.00 -18.83
C ALA A 73 -20.72 9.86 -17.63
N VAL A 74 -20.25 9.51 -16.45
CA VAL A 74 -20.41 10.32 -15.24
C VAL A 74 -19.21 11.27 -15.16
N THR A 75 -19.44 12.55 -15.44
CA THR A 75 -18.45 13.58 -15.17
C THR A 75 -18.39 13.80 -13.65
N LEU A 76 -17.28 13.41 -13.00
CA LEU A 76 -17.09 13.74 -11.60
C LEU A 76 -17.08 15.29 -11.47
N PRO A 77 -17.79 15.85 -10.47
CA PRO A 77 -17.75 17.28 -10.24
C PRO A 77 -16.31 17.72 -10.01
N GLU A 78 -15.92 18.81 -10.67
CA GLU A 78 -14.64 19.45 -10.42
C GLU A 78 -14.63 19.91 -8.96
N THR A 79 -13.81 19.27 -8.11
CA THR A 79 -13.69 19.70 -6.73
C THR A 79 -12.93 21.00 -6.70
N VAL A 80 -13.61 22.08 -6.30
CA VAL A 80 -12.97 23.38 -6.09
C VAL A 80 -12.01 23.23 -4.91
N PRO A 81 -10.70 23.52 -5.09
CA PRO A 81 -9.76 23.49 -3.98
C PRO A 81 -10.20 24.41 -2.85
N PRO A 82 -10.08 24.01 -1.57
CA PRO A 82 -10.41 24.86 -0.45
C PRO A 82 -9.48 26.09 -0.38
N ALA A 83 -9.90 27.14 0.31
CA ALA A 83 -9.12 28.38 0.43
C ALA A 83 -7.73 28.18 1.05
N ASN A 84 -7.56 27.15 1.88
CA ASN A 84 -6.29 26.75 2.48
C ASN A 84 -5.54 25.66 1.69
N ALA A 85 -5.91 25.42 0.42
CA ALA A 85 -5.27 24.40 -0.39
C ALA A 85 -3.76 24.59 -0.46
N GLN A 86 -3.03 23.52 -0.14
CA GLN A 86 -1.57 23.52 -0.13
C GLN A 86 -1.01 23.35 -1.53
N LYS A 87 0.11 24.04 -1.80
CA LYS A 87 0.84 23.91 -3.05
C LYS A 87 1.67 22.62 -3.07
N LEU A 88 1.44 21.80 -4.07
CA LEU A 88 2.25 20.60 -4.33
C LEU A 88 3.60 20.97 -4.96
N PRO A 89 4.63 20.12 -4.78
CA PRO A 89 5.89 20.24 -5.51
C PRO A 89 5.69 20.11 -7.04
N ASP A 90 6.58 20.72 -7.81
CA ASP A 90 6.54 20.69 -9.27
C ASP A 90 6.64 19.24 -9.81
N GLY A 91 5.71 18.89 -10.68
CA GLY A 91 5.56 17.55 -11.24
C GLY A 91 4.53 16.67 -10.52
N PHE A 92 3.78 17.25 -9.58
CA PHE A 92 2.65 16.58 -8.91
C PHE A 92 1.41 17.45 -9.00
N ALA A 93 0.28 16.82 -9.24
CA ALA A 93 -1.02 17.51 -9.34
C ALA A 93 -2.10 16.76 -8.55
N PRO A 94 -3.12 17.46 -8.02
CA PRO A 94 -4.28 16.81 -7.46
C PRO A 94 -4.92 15.87 -8.48
N GLN A 95 -5.31 14.68 -8.05
CA GLN A 95 -6.12 13.81 -8.90
C GLN A 95 -7.50 14.46 -9.11
N PRO A 96 -8.05 14.48 -10.33
CA PRO A 96 -9.38 15.01 -10.58
C PRO A 96 -10.41 14.40 -9.63
N GLY A 97 -11.27 15.25 -9.05
CA GLY A 97 -12.30 14.81 -8.09
C GLY A 97 -11.80 14.47 -6.68
N THR A 98 -10.51 14.66 -6.36
CA THR A 98 -10.00 14.38 -5.02
C THR A 98 -10.55 15.33 -3.96
N ALA A 99 -10.89 14.79 -2.79
CA ALA A 99 -11.14 15.61 -1.61
C ALA A 99 -9.83 16.16 -1.01
N TYR A 100 -9.94 17.06 -0.04
CA TYR A 100 -8.82 17.68 0.65
C TYR A 100 -8.88 17.36 2.16
N SER A 101 -7.71 17.27 2.79
CA SER A 101 -7.60 17.19 4.25
C SER A 101 -7.96 18.54 4.90
N GLU A 102 -8.18 18.53 6.21
CA GLU A 102 -8.39 19.75 6.99
C GLU A 102 -7.24 20.77 6.84
N ASP A 103 -6.00 20.27 6.69
CA ASP A 103 -4.79 21.06 6.44
C ASP A 103 -4.66 21.55 4.99
N GLY A 104 -5.63 21.25 4.12
CA GLY A 104 -5.64 21.69 2.72
C GLY A 104 -4.80 20.82 1.77
N TRP A 105 -4.34 19.65 2.16
CA TRP A 105 -3.66 18.71 1.26
C TRP A 105 -4.67 17.88 0.45
N PRO A 106 -4.54 17.77 -0.88
CA PRO A 106 -5.38 16.87 -1.66
C PRO A 106 -5.15 15.42 -1.22
N LEU A 107 -6.23 14.65 -0.99
CA LEU A 107 -6.13 13.27 -0.50
C LEU A 107 -5.52 12.32 -1.54
N ARG A 108 -5.57 12.69 -2.83
CA ARG A 108 -4.94 11.96 -3.93
C ARG A 108 -4.20 12.92 -4.85
N ILE A 109 -3.01 12.53 -5.25
CA ILE A 109 -2.23 13.24 -6.26
C ILE A 109 -1.74 12.27 -7.32
N VAL A 110 -1.33 12.80 -8.47
CA VAL A 110 -0.71 12.05 -9.57
C VAL A 110 0.65 12.67 -9.86
N SER A 111 1.65 11.82 -10.04
CA SER A 111 2.98 12.20 -10.50
C SER A 111 2.99 12.34 -12.02
N ALA A 112 3.48 13.44 -12.54
CA ALA A 112 3.62 13.65 -13.98
C ALA A 112 4.75 12.82 -14.62
N THR A 113 5.69 12.30 -13.83
CA THR A 113 6.85 11.57 -14.35
C THR A 113 6.52 10.11 -14.63
N ASP A 114 5.88 9.43 -13.68
CA ASP A 114 5.55 8.00 -13.77
C ASP A 114 4.04 7.73 -13.82
N GLU A 115 3.22 8.80 -13.83
CA GLU A 115 1.74 8.75 -13.91
C GLU A 115 1.10 8.01 -12.73
N LYS A 116 1.85 7.84 -11.64
CA LYS A 116 1.41 7.04 -10.50
C LYS A 116 0.57 7.84 -9.53
N ALA A 117 -0.54 7.25 -9.11
CA ALA A 117 -1.39 7.79 -8.06
C ALA A 117 -0.73 7.62 -6.70
N MET A 118 -0.82 8.65 -5.86
CA MET A 118 -0.30 8.65 -4.50
C MET A 118 -1.38 9.06 -3.50
N ALA A 119 -1.34 8.46 -2.31
CA ALA A 119 -2.24 8.75 -1.21
C ALA A 119 -1.60 9.70 -0.21
N CYS A 120 -2.35 10.68 0.27
CA CYS A 120 -1.96 11.55 1.37
C CYS A 120 -2.00 10.80 2.70
N ILE A 121 -0.90 10.82 3.44
CA ILE A 121 -0.83 10.34 4.81
C ILE A 121 -0.64 11.56 5.71
N PRO A 122 -1.63 11.90 6.55
CA PRO A 122 -1.57 13.11 7.36
C PRO A 122 -0.48 13.02 8.43
N SER A 123 0.03 14.20 8.82
CA SER A 123 0.96 14.34 9.94
C SER A 123 0.39 13.76 11.23
N GLY A 124 1.25 13.54 12.21
CA GLY A 124 0.85 13.16 13.57
C GLY A 124 1.45 11.86 14.06
N LEU A 125 1.06 11.52 15.28
CA LEU A 125 1.52 10.33 15.98
C LEU A 125 0.84 9.05 15.44
N PHE A 126 1.60 7.95 15.48
CA PHE A 126 1.07 6.60 15.36
C PHE A 126 1.92 5.65 16.21
N THR A 127 1.41 4.45 16.43
CA THR A 127 2.17 3.41 17.15
C THR A 127 2.89 2.52 16.14
N GLN A 128 4.24 2.58 16.14
CA GLN A 128 5.10 1.69 15.36
C GLN A 128 5.44 0.43 16.17
N GLY A 129 5.49 -0.72 15.50
CA GLY A 129 5.85 -1.99 16.13
C GLY A 129 4.72 -2.64 16.92
N VAL A 130 5.07 -3.66 17.69
CA VAL A 130 4.15 -4.46 18.51
C VAL A 130 4.86 -4.98 19.76
N ASP A 131 4.13 -5.05 20.90
CA ASP A 131 4.71 -5.56 22.16
C ASP A 131 4.72 -7.10 22.24
N ARG A 132 3.81 -7.74 21.54
CA ARG A 132 3.65 -9.21 21.52
C ARG A 132 3.85 -9.75 20.11
N GLY A 133 5.09 -9.74 19.66
CA GLY A 133 5.48 -10.18 18.32
C GLY A 133 6.91 -10.70 18.29
N PRO A 134 7.52 -10.82 17.11
CA PRO A 134 8.94 -11.10 16.99
C PRO A 134 9.79 -10.05 17.73
N PRO A 135 10.93 -10.44 18.30
CA PRO A 135 11.76 -9.53 19.12
C PRO A 135 12.20 -8.25 18.40
N ASP A 136 12.41 -8.33 17.08
CA ASP A 136 12.83 -7.20 16.24
C ASP A 136 11.68 -6.26 15.85
N ALA A 137 10.42 -6.68 16.03
CA ALA A 137 9.22 -5.87 15.77
C ALA A 137 8.73 -5.12 17.02
N GLY A 138 9.47 -5.13 18.11
CA GLY A 138 9.14 -4.47 19.36
C GLY A 138 10.34 -3.75 20.00
N PRO A 139 10.08 -2.98 21.06
CA PRO A 139 8.75 -2.70 21.65
C PRO A 139 7.90 -1.78 20.76
N ALA A 140 6.58 -1.83 20.95
CA ALA A 140 5.69 -0.83 20.40
C ALA A 140 6.05 0.55 20.96
N HIS A 141 6.10 1.56 20.09
CA HIS A 141 6.49 2.90 20.51
C HIS A 141 5.80 3.98 19.66
N PRO A 142 5.55 5.16 20.25
CA PRO A 142 5.00 6.28 19.50
C PRO A 142 6.05 6.85 18.53
N MET A 143 5.63 7.12 17.30
CA MET A 143 6.41 7.77 16.25
C MET A 143 5.61 8.94 15.70
N SER A 144 6.24 10.08 15.47
CA SER A 144 5.63 11.26 14.83
C SER A 144 6.18 11.42 13.41
N LEU A 145 5.29 11.63 12.44
CA LEU A 145 5.66 11.91 11.06
C LEU A 145 4.96 13.19 10.57
N ASP A 146 5.63 13.93 9.70
CA ASP A 146 5.01 14.99 8.91
C ASP A 146 4.05 14.41 7.85
N THR A 147 3.25 15.26 7.21
CA THR A 147 2.42 14.86 6.07
C THR A 147 3.31 14.45 4.89
N TYR A 148 2.99 13.34 4.26
CA TYR A 148 3.67 12.84 3.06
C TYR A 148 2.67 12.13 2.14
N TYR A 149 3.09 11.88 0.91
CA TYR A 149 2.35 11.02 -0.01
C TYR A 149 3.09 9.71 -0.21
N ILE A 150 2.35 8.63 -0.42
CA ILE A 150 2.89 7.31 -0.74
C ILE A 150 2.18 6.75 -1.97
N ASP A 151 2.90 6.04 -2.84
CA ASP A 151 2.31 5.35 -3.98
C ASP A 151 1.19 4.41 -3.52
N VAL A 152 0.05 4.45 -4.21
CA VAL A 152 -1.12 3.63 -3.86
C VAL A 152 -0.80 2.14 -3.95
N THR A 153 0.03 1.74 -4.91
CA THR A 153 0.48 0.35 -5.12
C THR A 153 2.00 0.31 -5.28
N GLU A 154 2.58 -0.89 -5.30
CA GLU A 154 3.98 -1.08 -5.66
C GLU A 154 4.26 -0.57 -7.08
N VAL A 155 5.52 -0.23 -7.36
CA VAL A 155 5.99 0.07 -8.72
C VAL A 155 5.89 -1.20 -9.57
N THR A 156 5.26 -1.08 -10.73
CA THR A 156 5.02 -2.18 -11.64
C THR A 156 6.17 -2.39 -12.65
N ILE A 157 6.19 -3.54 -13.31
CA ILE A 157 7.09 -3.84 -14.42
C ILE A 157 6.94 -2.78 -15.53
N GLY A 158 5.71 -2.36 -15.85
CA GLY A 158 5.45 -1.34 -16.88
C GLY A 158 6.07 0.02 -16.52
N GLU A 159 5.87 0.49 -15.28
CA GLU A 159 6.43 1.74 -14.79
C GLU A 159 7.96 1.70 -14.71
N PHE A 160 8.52 0.59 -14.23
CA PHE A 160 9.96 0.42 -14.20
C PHE A 160 10.59 0.36 -15.60
N THR A 161 9.87 -0.18 -16.59
CA THR A 161 10.29 -0.18 -18.00
C THR A 161 10.35 1.24 -18.55
N LYS A 162 9.39 2.11 -18.26
CA LYS A 162 9.41 3.54 -18.61
C LYS A 162 10.68 4.21 -18.07
N PHE A 163 11.01 3.96 -16.79
CA PHE A 163 12.23 4.46 -16.17
C PHE A 163 13.49 4.00 -16.89
N LYS A 164 13.62 2.69 -17.14
CA LYS A 164 14.80 2.14 -17.84
C LYS A 164 14.95 2.76 -19.23
N THR A 165 13.87 2.91 -19.97
CA THR A 165 13.87 3.55 -21.29
C THR A 165 14.30 5.03 -21.19
N ALA A 166 13.78 5.78 -20.21
CA ALA A 166 14.12 7.19 -20.00
C ALA A 166 15.59 7.40 -19.59
N MET A 167 16.21 6.38 -19.00
CA MET A 167 17.62 6.42 -18.56
C MET A 167 18.60 5.83 -19.60
N THR A 168 18.11 5.20 -20.67
CA THR A 168 18.99 4.62 -21.71
C THR A 168 19.90 5.70 -22.32
N GLY A 169 21.19 5.41 -22.34
CA GLY A 169 22.22 6.34 -22.89
C GLY A 169 22.60 7.49 -21.96
N LYS A 170 22.11 7.54 -20.71
CA LYS A 170 22.53 8.51 -19.70
C LYS A 170 23.56 7.89 -18.76
N ASP A 171 24.55 8.70 -18.35
CA ASP A 171 25.53 8.29 -17.34
C ASP A 171 24.84 7.91 -16.03
N GLY A 172 25.29 6.80 -15.45
CA GLY A 172 24.70 6.27 -14.21
C GLY A 172 23.39 5.51 -14.39
N ALA A 173 22.97 5.23 -15.63
CA ALA A 173 21.83 4.35 -15.86
C ALA A 173 22.03 3.00 -15.17
N PRO A 174 21.03 2.47 -14.44
CA PRO A 174 21.15 1.17 -13.81
C PRO A 174 21.37 0.11 -14.89
N ALA A 175 22.32 -0.80 -14.65
CA ALA A 175 22.52 -1.95 -15.54
C ALA A 175 21.20 -2.71 -15.70
N ALA A 176 20.91 -3.17 -16.91
CA ALA A 176 19.69 -3.91 -17.22
C ALA A 176 19.76 -5.32 -16.61
N THR A 177 19.62 -5.42 -15.29
CA THR A 177 19.68 -6.71 -14.58
C THR A 177 18.33 -7.40 -14.47
N VAL A 178 17.23 -6.69 -14.74
CA VAL A 178 15.88 -7.23 -14.62
C VAL A 178 15.35 -7.54 -16.01
N PRO A 179 15.00 -8.81 -16.32
CA PRO A 179 14.21 -9.11 -17.50
C PRO A 179 12.84 -8.47 -17.32
N LEU A 180 12.57 -7.40 -18.07
CA LEU A 180 11.29 -6.70 -18.05
C LEU A 180 10.28 -7.44 -18.93
N THR A 181 10.17 -8.76 -18.73
CA THR A 181 9.25 -9.64 -19.45
C THR A 181 8.13 -10.06 -18.50
N GLY A 182 6.93 -10.10 -19.01
CA GLY A 182 5.74 -10.52 -18.24
C GLY A 182 4.62 -9.50 -18.28
N ASN A 183 3.62 -9.71 -17.43
CA ASN A 183 2.48 -8.81 -17.32
C ASN A 183 2.95 -7.44 -16.75
N PRO A 184 2.77 -6.33 -17.49
CA PRO A 184 3.24 -5.00 -17.06
C PRO A 184 2.58 -4.49 -15.79
N LYS A 185 1.46 -5.09 -15.36
CA LYS A 185 0.74 -4.75 -14.11
C LYS A 185 1.28 -5.48 -12.88
N LEU A 186 2.20 -6.45 -13.03
CA LEU A 186 2.84 -7.08 -11.89
C LEU A 186 3.81 -6.11 -11.21
N PRO A 187 3.98 -6.18 -9.86
CA PRO A 187 5.04 -5.48 -9.17
C PRO A 187 6.40 -5.83 -9.79
N VAL A 188 7.27 -4.85 -9.93
CA VAL A 188 8.65 -5.14 -10.30
C VAL A 188 9.37 -5.75 -9.10
N VAL A 189 9.81 -6.97 -9.24
CA VAL A 189 10.69 -7.68 -8.30
C VAL A 189 12.06 -7.94 -8.94
N LYS A 190 12.98 -8.57 -8.24
CA LYS A 190 14.38 -8.79 -8.70
C LYS A 190 15.17 -7.49 -8.89
N VAL A 191 14.74 -6.43 -8.25
CA VAL A 191 15.45 -5.14 -8.19
C VAL A 191 16.22 -5.06 -6.88
N ASN A 192 17.44 -4.57 -6.92
CA ASN A 192 18.19 -4.27 -5.72
C ASN A 192 17.79 -2.89 -5.16
N TRP A 193 18.23 -2.57 -3.95
CA TRP A 193 17.88 -1.31 -3.29
C TRP A 193 18.31 -0.06 -4.07
N LYS A 194 19.46 -0.12 -4.76
CA LYS A 194 19.95 1.00 -5.57
C LYS A 194 19.13 1.21 -6.83
N ASP A 195 18.65 0.12 -7.45
CA ASP A 195 17.76 0.20 -8.60
C ASP A 195 16.43 0.88 -8.20
N ALA A 196 15.87 0.47 -7.05
CA ALA A 196 14.66 1.05 -6.49
C ALA A 196 14.85 2.54 -6.16
N GLN A 197 15.97 2.91 -5.51
CA GLN A 197 16.30 4.30 -5.23
C GLN A 197 16.53 5.12 -6.50
N GLY A 198 17.14 4.52 -7.52
CA GLY A 198 17.32 5.16 -8.83
C GLY A 198 15.99 5.52 -9.50
N TYR A 199 15.02 4.60 -9.47
CA TYR A 199 13.66 4.87 -9.94
C TYR A 199 13.00 6.00 -9.12
N ALA A 200 13.04 5.91 -7.80
CA ALA A 200 12.42 6.91 -6.93
C ALA A 200 12.96 8.32 -7.25
N LYS A 201 14.27 8.49 -7.38
CA LYS A 201 14.89 9.78 -7.75
C LYS A 201 14.48 10.25 -9.14
N TRP A 202 14.40 9.35 -10.12
CA TRP A 202 13.91 9.70 -11.45
C TRP A 202 12.49 10.21 -11.42
N ALA A 203 11.63 9.57 -10.61
CA ALA A 203 10.23 9.98 -10.38
C ALA A 203 10.08 11.20 -9.46
N LYS A 204 11.19 11.84 -9.01
CA LYS A 204 11.22 12.94 -8.02
C LYS A 204 10.60 12.55 -6.67
N LYS A 205 10.75 11.30 -6.30
CA LYS A 205 10.28 10.66 -5.07
C LYS A 205 11.46 10.10 -4.27
N ASP A 206 11.16 9.38 -3.20
CA ASP A 206 12.14 8.60 -2.43
C ASP A 206 11.56 7.23 -2.04
N LEU A 207 12.38 6.34 -1.50
CA LEU A 207 11.87 5.14 -0.84
C LEU A 207 11.23 5.51 0.50
N PRO A 208 10.18 4.82 0.93
CA PRO A 208 9.60 5.04 2.25
C PRO A 208 10.58 4.68 3.35
N THR A 209 10.56 5.39 4.46
CA THR A 209 11.08 4.86 5.71
C THR A 209 10.19 3.73 6.19
N GLU A 210 10.72 2.86 7.04
CA GLU A 210 9.92 1.82 7.67
C GLU A 210 8.72 2.40 8.42
N ALA A 211 8.90 3.53 9.10
CA ALA A 211 7.84 4.23 9.82
C ALA A 211 6.77 4.78 8.89
N GLU A 212 7.14 5.39 7.75
CA GLU A 212 6.18 5.87 6.74
C GLU A 212 5.38 4.74 6.14
N TRP A 213 6.04 3.64 5.76
CA TRP A 213 5.38 2.47 5.21
C TRP A 213 4.37 1.88 6.22
N GLU A 214 4.79 1.73 7.47
CA GLU A 214 3.96 1.15 8.52
C GLU A 214 2.76 2.04 8.88
N LYS A 215 2.95 3.37 9.00
CA LYS A 215 1.84 4.31 9.23
C LYS A 215 0.83 4.29 8.10
N ALA A 216 1.28 4.25 6.84
CA ALA A 216 0.41 4.20 5.67
C ALA A 216 -0.52 2.98 5.66
N GLY A 217 -0.06 1.86 6.21
CA GLY A 217 -0.84 0.64 6.32
C GLY A 217 -1.71 0.58 7.57
N ARG A 218 -1.13 0.83 8.74
CA ARG A 218 -1.75 0.59 10.04
C ARG A 218 -2.63 1.74 10.55
N GLY A 219 -2.47 2.92 9.98
CA GLY A 219 -3.14 4.11 10.51
C GLY A 219 -2.63 4.52 11.89
N PRO A 220 -3.21 5.58 12.49
CA PRO A 220 -2.84 6.06 13.83
C PRO A 220 -3.23 5.06 14.93
N GLU A 221 -4.26 4.25 14.72
CA GLU A 221 -4.76 3.25 15.67
C GLU A 221 -3.85 2.02 15.79
N GLY A 222 -2.92 1.83 14.85
CA GLY A 222 -1.96 0.74 14.89
C GLY A 222 -2.54 -0.64 14.59
N GLY A 223 -3.49 -0.74 13.67
CA GLY A 223 -4.07 -2.02 13.22
C GLY A 223 -3.01 -3.05 12.83
N ALA A 224 -3.29 -4.33 13.02
CA ALA A 224 -2.37 -5.39 12.60
C ALA A 224 -2.30 -5.49 11.08
N PHE A 225 -3.39 -5.16 10.38
CA PHE A 225 -3.56 -5.27 8.94
C PHE A 225 -4.04 -3.94 8.34
N PRO A 226 -3.99 -3.75 7.01
CA PRO A 226 -4.50 -2.52 6.37
C PRO A 226 -5.97 -2.24 6.67
N TRP A 227 -6.79 -3.27 6.81
CA TRP A 227 -8.22 -3.19 7.13
C TRP A 227 -8.51 -3.16 8.64
N GLY A 228 -7.52 -3.14 9.52
CA GLY A 228 -7.67 -3.11 10.98
C GLY A 228 -7.16 -4.37 11.67
N ASN A 229 -7.96 -4.93 12.61
CA ASN A 229 -7.59 -6.10 13.41
C ASN A 229 -8.45 -7.33 13.14
N ASP A 230 -9.41 -7.22 12.25
CA ASP A 230 -10.34 -8.29 11.95
C ASP A 230 -9.70 -9.42 11.15
N ARG A 231 -10.36 -10.58 11.17
CA ARG A 231 -9.91 -11.73 10.39
C ARG A 231 -9.87 -11.40 8.90
N VAL A 232 -8.81 -11.83 8.25
CA VAL A 232 -8.67 -11.72 6.79
C VAL A 232 -9.78 -12.47 6.07
N ILE A 233 -10.45 -11.79 5.15
CA ILE A 233 -11.39 -12.38 4.21
C ILE A 233 -10.97 -11.93 2.82
N TRP A 234 -10.44 -12.86 2.03
CA TRP A 234 -10.06 -12.60 0.64
C TRP A 234 -11.20 -12.93 -0.31
N ASP A 235 -11.45 -12.06 -1.29
CA ASP A 235 -12.48 -12.27 -2.33
C ASP A 235 -12.20 -13.49 -3.20
N LYS A 236 -10.92 -13.84 -3.32
CA LYS A 236 -10.41 -15.01 -4.04
C LYS A 236 -9.23 -15.60 -3.27
N PRO A 237 -8.84 -16.86 -3.52
CA PRO A 237 -7.69 -17.46 -2.87
C PRO A 237 -6.43 -16.60 -3.05
N ARG A 238 -5.72 -16.33 -1.97
CA ARG A 238 -4.44 -15.61 -1.94
C ARG A 238 -3.44 -16.39 -1.11
N GLN A 239 -2.24 -16.52 -1.61
CA GLN A 239 -1.14 -17.17 -0.90
C GLN A 239 -0.08 -16.13 -0.48
N LEU A 240 0.55 -16.37 0.67
CA LEU A 240 1.69 -15.57 1.11
C LEU A 240 2.85 -15.73 0.11
N GLY A 241 3.48 -14.60 -0.23
CA GLY A 241 4.58 -14.56 -1.20
C GLY A 241 4.17 -14.77 -2.66
N GLN A 242 2.87 -14.87 -2.95
CA GLN A 242 2.36 -14.83 -4.32
C GLN A 242 2.32 -13.38 -4.81
N VAL A 243 2.79 -13.18 -6.05
CA VAL A 243 2.81 -11.88 -6.72
C VAL A 243 1.72 -11.86 -7.78
N ASP A 244 0.76 -10.95 -7.61
CA ASP A 244 -0.37 -10.71 -8.50
C ASP A 244 -0.27 -9.31 -9.12
N PRO A 245 -1.02 -9.00 -10.20
CA PRO A 245 -1.16 -7.62 -10.66
C PRO A 245 -1.57 -6.69 -9.51
N VAL A 246 -0.94 -5.52 -9.44
CA VAL A 246 -1.20 -4.57 -8.35
C VAL A 246 -2.69 -4.24 -8.24
N GLY A 247 -3.20 -4.08 -7.01
CA GLY A 247 -4.61 -3.81 -6.74
C GLY A 247 -5.55 -5.01 -6.92
N SER A 248 -5.02 -6.23 -7.08
CA SER A 248 -5.82 -7.44 -7.30
C SER A 248 -6.71 -7.84 -6.12
N PHE A 249 -6.46 -7.33 -4.92
CA PHE A 249 -7.17 -7.65 -3.69
C PHE A 249 -7.72 -6.37 -3.05
N ALA A 250 -8.98 -6.05 -3.33
CA ALA A 250 -9.63 -4.82 -2.88
C ALA A 250 -9.66 -4.66 -1.36
N HIS A 251 -9.70 -5.77 -0.61
CA HIS A 251 -9.65 -5.77 0.85
C HIS A 251 -8.25 -5.49 1.44
N ASP A 252 -7.18 -5.68 0.67
CA ASP A 252 -5.84 -5.25 1.08
C ASP A 252 -5.69 -3.74 0.88
N ARG A 253 -6.50 -2.98 1.59
CA ARG A 253 -6.59 -1.52 1.48
C ARG A 253 -6.58 -0.87 2.84
N SER A 254 -5.65 0.04 3.06
CA SER A 254 -5.59 0.82 4.28
C SER A 254 -6.69 1.91 4.30
N ARG A 255 -6.92 2.49 5.47
CA ARG A 255 -7.82 3.64 5.64
C ARG A 255 -7.49 4.83 4.75
N TYR A 256 -6.24 4.94 4.30
CA TYR A 256 -5.79 5.98 3.37
C TYR A 256 -5.93 5.52 1.90
N GLY A 257 -6.45 4.30 1.66
CA GLY A 257 -6.63 3.72 0.34
C GLY A 257 -5.32 3.30 -0.32
N VAL A 258 -4.29 3.00 0.45
CA VAL A 258 -3.06 2.34 -0.02
C VAL A 258 -3.33 0.85 -0.12
N LEU A 259 -2.95 0.23 -1.22
CA LEU A 259 -3.24 -1.16 -1.57
C LEU A 259 -2.00 -2.06 -1.43
N ASP A 260 -2.21 -3.36 -1.34
CA ASP A 260 -1.19 -4.42 -1.42
C ASP A 260 -0.11 -4.35 -0.33
N LEU A 261 -0.44 -3.80 0.86
CA LEU A 261 0.52 -3.70 1.96
C LEU A 261 0.65 -4.98 2.78
N ALA A 262 -0.42 -5.78 2.88
CA ALA A 262 -0.36 -7.03 3.63
C ALA A 262 0.30 -8.16 2.84
N GLY A 263 0.20 -8.13 1.50
CA GLY A 263 0.72 -9.19 0.63
C GLY A 263 1.41 -8.66 -0.61
N ASN A 264 1.36 -9.43 -1.69
CA ASN A 264 1.98 -9.17 -2.97
C ASN A 264 3.52 -9.16 -2.87
N ALA A 265 4.23 -8.13 -3.29
CA ALA A 265 5.68 -8.06 -3.14
C ALA A 265 6.08 -7.54 -1.76
N GLN A 266 7.19 -8.04 -1.20
CA GLN A 266 7.90 -7.32 -0.15
C GLN A 266 8.50 -6.04 -0.73
N GLU A 267 8.73 -5.03 0.11
CA GLU A 267 9.08 -3.71 -0.35
C GLU A 267 10.31 -3.14 0.36
N TRP A 268 11.27 -2.65 -0.44
CA TRP A 268 12.42 -1.94 0.06
C TRP A 268 12.02 -0.68 0.82
N CYS A 269 12.58 -0.52 2.04
CA CYS A 269 12.57 0.72 2.78
C CYS A 269 13.91 1.44 2.75
N LEU A 270 13.89 2.72 3.11
CA LEU A 270 15.09 3.57 3.18
C LEU A 270 16.04 3.14 4.31
N ASP A 271 15.48 2.59 5.39
CA ASP A 271 16.17 2.35 6.65
C ASP A 271 17.20 1.23 6.55
N TRP A 272 18.31 1.40 7.29
CA TRP A 272 19.16 0.29 7.63
C TRP A 272 18.45 -0.65 8.61
N TYR A 273 18.62 -1.95 8.42
CA TYR A 273 18.05 -2.90 9.37
C TYR A 273 18.91 -3.03 10.62
N SER A 274 18.25 -3.02 11.77
CA SER A 274 18.77 -3.42 13.08
C SER A 274 17.64 -4.08 13.87
N ASP A 275 17.93 -5.17 14.53
CA ASP A 275 17.02 -5.85 15.45
C ASP A 275 16.69 -5.01 16.69
N LYS A 276 17.51 -3.99 16.99
CA LYS A 276 17.33 -3.06 18.12
C LYS A 276 16.73 -1.71 17.74
N ALA A 277 16.42 -1.53 16.44
CA ALA A 277 15.99 -0.24 15.93
C ALA A 277 14.83 0.36 16.72
N PHE A 278 13.81 -0.41 17.04
CA PHE A 278 12.63 0.07 17.75
C PHE A 278 12.88 0.42 19.23
N ALA A 279 13.82 -0.25 19.87
CA ALA A 279 14.26 0.12 21.21
C ALA A 279 15.05 1.47 21.24
N GLU A 280 15.68 1.81 20.11
CA GLU A 280 16.47 3.04 19.93
C GLU A 280 15.66 4.21 19.37
N ALA A 281 14.43 3.96 18.88
CA ALA A 281 13.57 4.93 18.19
C ALA A 281 12.88 5.91 19.14
N ARG A 282 13.66 6.56 20.03
CA ARG A 282 13.17 7.57 20.97
C ARG A 282 14.18 8.70 21.10
N ASN A 283 13.68 9.89 21.40
CA ASN A 283 14.55 10.98 21.79
C ASN A 283 15.17 10.72 23.18
N LYS A 284 16.27 11.40 23.50
CA LYS A 284 16.98 11.25 24.78
C LYS A 284 16.12 11.58 26.00
N ASP A 285 15.13 12.45 25.84
CA ASP A 285 14.14 12.84 26.85
C ASP A 285 12.94 11.89 26.94
N GLY A 286 12.94 10.80 26.16
CA GLY A 286 11.86 9.83 26.10
C GLY A 286 10.66 10.24 25.25
N SER A 287 10.66 11.43 24.64
CA SER A 287 9.61 11.86 23.72
C SER A 287 9.63 11.03 22.43
N PRO A 288 8.50 10.96 21.70
CA PRO A 288 8.43 10.29 20.41
C PRO A 288 9.49 10.83 19.43
N ALA A 289 10.16 9.93 18.72
CA ALA A 289 11.01 10.34 17.61
C ALA A 289 10.15 10.98 16.52
N HIS A 290 10.70 11.97 15.81
CA HIS A 290 10.04 12.68 14.72
C HIS A 290 10.80 12.43 13.42
N ASN A 291 10.08 11.97 12.38
CA ASN A 291 10.64 11.64 11.07
C ASN A 291 11.91 10.78 11.13
N TRP A 292 11.95 9.83 12.05
CA TRP A 292 13.12 8.99 12.23
C TRP A 292 13.31 8.04 11.05
N THR A 293 14.52 7.96 10.55
CA THR A 293 14.88 7.22 9.32
C THR A 293 15.69 5.96 9.63
N GLY A 294 15.48 5.40 10.83
CA GLY A 294 16.21 4.21 11.26
C GLY A 294 17.62 4.49 11.76
N PRO A 295 18.37 3.43 12.10
CA PRO A 295 19.76 3.54 12.54
C PRO A 295 20.65 4.10 11.43
N LYS A 296 21.70 4.81 11.81
CA LYS A 296 22.65 5.40 10.85
C LYS A 296 23.49 4.36 10.09
N LYS A 297 23.59 3.15 10.64
CA LYS A 297 24.37 2.04 10.09
C LYS A 297 23.65 0.72 10.35
N ALA A 298 23.71 -0.20 9.37
CA ALA A 298 23.44 -1.59 9.64
C ALA A 298 24.70 -2.30 10.11
N SER A 299 24.55 -3.33 10.92
CA SER A 299 25.65 -4.21 11.30
C SER A 299 26.13 -5.09 10.15
N ASN A 300 25.26 -5.39 9.17
CA ASN A 300 25.48 -6.38 8.12
C ASN A 300 25.24 -5.87 6.68
N GLY A 301 25.00 -4.56 6.50
CA GLY A 301 24.73 -3.96 5.19
C GLY A 301 23.36 -4.27 4.61
N GLU A 302 22.40 -4.68 5.45
CA GLU A 302 21.03 -4.95 5.04
C GLU A 302 20.11 -3.75 5.22
N ARG A 303 19.13 -3.66 4.33
CA ARG A 303 18.05 -2.69 4.37
C ARG A 303 16.77 -3.36 4.88
N VAL A 304 15.90 -2.58 5.51
CA VAL A 304 14.58 -3.04 5.90
C VAL A 304 13.76 -3.37 4.66
N ILE A 305 13.04 -4.47 4.72
CA ILE A 305 11.96 -4.82 3.80
C ILE A 305 10.67 -5.01 4.58
N LYS A 306 9.56 -4.58 4.02
CA LYS A 306 8.21 -4.66 4.62
C LYS A 306 7.27 -5.43 3.70
N GLY A 307 6.10 -5.81 4.23
CA GLY A 307 5.09 -6.54 3.46
C GLY A 307 5.20 -8.06 3.59
N GLY A 308 4.15 -8.73 3.15
CA GLY A 308 3.91 -10.12 3.49
C GLY A 308 4.51 -11.14 2.55
N ALA A 309 5.69 -11.69 2.87
CA ALA A 309 6.15 -12.92 2.23
C ALA A 309 5.69 -14.19 2.96
N ASP A 310 5.53 -14.13 4.28
CA ASP A 310 5.25 -15.24 5.19
C ASP A 310 4.21 -14.94 6.26
N ARG A 311 3.71 -13.71 6.32
CA ARG A 311 2.61 -13.26 7.18
C ARG A 311 1.97 -11.97 6.64
N TRP A 312 0.74 -11.69 7.08
CA TRP A 312 -0.04 -10.55 6.62
C TRP A 312 0.08 -9.30 7.51
N GLU A 313 0.62 -9.45 8.73
CA GLU A 313 0.69 -8.39 9.72
C GLU A 313 1.72 -7.32 9.34
N LEU A 314 1.29 -6.05 9.34
CA LEU A 314 2.07 -4.91 8.88
C LEU A 314 3.22 -4.50 9.82
N TRP A 315 3.18 -4.91 11.07
CA TRP A 315 4.30 -4.73 11.99
C TRP A 315 5.48 -5.68 11.72
N ALA A 316 5.26 -6.71 10.89
CA ALA A 316 6.33 -7.64 10.51
C ALA A 316 7.47 -6.92 9.81
N ARG A 317 8.68 -7.30 10.15
CA ARG A 317 9.92 -6.75 9.61
C ARG A 317 10.73 -7.84 8.95
N GLY A 318 11.41 -7.46 7.90
CA GLY A 318 12.44 -8.30 7.28
C GLY A 318 13.66 -7.47 6.92
N SER A 319 14.70 -8.14 6.48
CA SER A 319 15.90 -7.49 5.97
C SER A 319 16.44 -8.22 4.76
N HIS A 320 17.11 -7.48 3.89
CA HIS A 320 17.76 -8.04 2.72
C HIS A 320 19.02 -7.23 2.34
N GLY A 321 20.01 -7.93 1.79
CA GLY A 321 21.25 -7.30 1.34
C GLY A 321 20.98 -6.30 0.22
N MET A 322 21.36 -5.03 0.40
CA MET A 322 21.00 -3.93 -0.50
C MET A 322 21.51 -4.09 -1.94
N THR A 323 22.48 -4.94 -2.20
CA THR A 323 23.03 -5.23 -3.53
C THR A 323 22.49 -6.51 -4.14
N LYS A 324 21.69 -7.28 -3.42
CA LYS A 324 21.18 -8.58 -3.84
C LYS A 324 19.74 -8.43 -4.35
N PRO A 325 19.43 -8.80 -5.59
CA PRO A 325 18.06 -8.89 -6.05
C PRO A 325 17.35 -10.09 -5.40
N SER A 326 16.02 -10.01 -5.26
CA SER A 326 15.17 -11.08 -4.74
C SER A 326 13.93 -11.25 -5.59
N GLU A 327 13.51 -12.49 -5.80
CA GLU A 327 12.28 -12.86 -6.52
C GLU A 327 10.99 -12.30 -5.86
N LYS A 328 11.11 -11.83 -4.61
CA LYS A 328 9.97 -11.42 -3.77
C LYS A 328 9.99 -9.96 -3.41
N VAL A 329 11.08 -9.23 -3.67
CA VAL A 329 11.27 -7.85 -3.20
C VAL A 329 11.18 -6.88 -4.36
N GLY A 330 10.16 -6.04 -4.27
CA GLY A 330 9.91 -4.86 -5.09
C GLY A 330 10.02 -3.59 -4.25
N PHE A 331 9.23 -2.56 -4.57
CA PHE A 331 9.19 -1.30 -3.82
C PHE A 331 8.01 -0.44 -4.23
N ARG A 332 7.69 0.54 -3.39
CA ARG A 332 6.87 1.72 -3.70
C ARG A 332 7.62 2.97 -3.29
N CYS A 333 7.13 4.15 -3.70
CA CYS A 333 7.79 5.41 -3.40
C CYS A 333 6.94 6.32 -2.52
N VAL A 334 7.60 7.29 -1.88
CA VAL A 334 7.00 8.39 -1.13
C VAL A 334 7.43 9.74 -1.68
N LEU A 335 6.57 10.73 -1.55
CA LEU A 335 6.88 12.14 -1.74
C LEU A 335 6.79 12.83 -0.38
N ARG A 336 7.93 13.26 0.15
CA ARG A 336 7.99 14.07 1.37
C ARG A 336 7.78 15.52 1.00
N LEU A 337 6.91 16.17 1.77
CA LEU A 337 6.67 17.58 1.61
C LEU A 337 7.73 18.33 2.43
N THR A 338 8.58 19.11 1.76
CA THR A 338 9.46 20.01 2.48
C THR A 338 8.59 21.10 3.11
N ALA A 339 8.69 21.28 4.43
CA ALA A 339 8.06 22.43 5.08
C ALA A 339 8.46 23.70 4.30
N ALA A 340 7.46 24.50 3.91
CA ALA A 340 7.74 25.83 3.37
C ALA A 340 8.59 26.59 4.40
N LYS A 341 9.82 26.95 4.02
CA LYS A 341 10.72 27.75 4.86
C LYS A 341 10.18 29.17 4.99
#